data_5ddb782cfb85e50f9579db9459948fc9
#
_entry.id   5ddb782cfb85e50f9579db9459948fc9
#
_cell.length_a   1.000
_cell.length_b   1.000
_cell.length_c   1.000
_cell.angle_alpha   90.00
_cell.angle_beta   90.00
_cell.angle_gamma   90.00
#
_symmetry.space_group_name_H-M   'P 1'
#
loop_
_entity.id
_entity.type
_entity.pdbx_description
1 polymer ?
#
loop_
_entity_poly.entity_id
_entity_poly.type
_entity_poly.pdbx_seq_one_letter_code
_entity_poly.pdbx_strand_id
1 'polypeptide(L)'
;MSPNTFRQTNAFAMNYALPYGMYWIVGMLCFVNSLEHTMLSLVFYLVFASTPVMGYLLLCKFRDSVCDGVMSFGRGYLFSILLYFYAALLLSAACYVYFQFFDNGAFIDGYLQGLDSPEVKEAFKMESMRQLTDGKGLDDMKNVLETMQSVSPVTYAANLLDINIFLGLILSLPASLLAVRRTAKSK
;
A
#
# COMPACT_ATOMS: atom_id res chain seq x y z
N MET A 1 -16.32 -24.22 4.11
CA MET A 1 -17.11 -23.00 3.90
C MET A 1 -18.16 -23.30 2.83
N SER A 2 -19.43 -22.96 3.05
CA SER A 2 -20.45 -23.19 2.02
C SER A 2 -20.28 -22.22 0.84
N PRO A 3 -20.72 -22.57 -0.39
CA PRO A 3 -20.67 -21.67 -1.55
C PRO A 3 -21.35 -20.32 -1.30
N ASN A 4 -22.44 -20.30 -0.58
CA ASN A 4 -23.19 -19.08 -0.22
C ASN A 4 -22.37 -18.18 0.71
N THR A 5 -21.66 -18.76 1.68
CA THR A 5 -20.79 -18.01 2.60
C THR A 5 -19.61 -17.37 1.86
N PHE A 6 -19.02 -18.09 0.88
CA PHE A 6 -17.96 -17.54 0.04
C PHE A 6 -18.46 -16.36 -0.78
N ARG A 7 -19.56 -16.51 -1.51
CA ARG A 7 -20.15 -15.43 -2.32
C ARG A 7 -20.47 -14.18 -1.49
N GLN A 8 -21.04 -14.36 -0.31
CA GLN A 8 -21.33 -13.28 0.62
C GLN A 8 -20.03 -12.57 1.06
N THR A 9 -19.04 -13.33 1.51
CA THR A 9 -17.75 -12.76 1.94
C THR A 9 -17.07 -11.97 0.84
N ASN A 10 -17.06 -12.52 -0.40
CA ASN A 10 -16.49 -11.86 -1.56
C ASN A 10 -17.21 -10.55 -1.92
N ALA A 11 -18.55 -10.56 -1.95
CA ALA A 11 -19.35 -9.37 -2.27
C ALA A 11 -19.11 -8.23 -1.26
N PHE A 12 -19.05 -8.54 0.03
CA PHE A 12 -18.77 -7.53 1.06
C PHE A 12 -17.32 -7.06 1.02
N ALA A 13 -16.35 -7.95 0.76
CA ALA A 13 -14.95 -7.56 0.61
C ALA A 13 -14.77 -6.57 -0.57
N MET A 14 -15.40 -6.84 -1.71
CA MET A 14 -15.39 -5.95 -2.86
C MET A 14 -16.01 -4.58 -2.55
N ASN A 15 -17.16 -4.54 -1.87
CA ASN A 15 -17.82 -3.29 -1.49
C ASN A 15 -16.98 -2.45 -0.50
N TYR A 16 -16.33 -3.10 0.47
CA TYR A 16 -15.49 -2.41 1.45
C TYR A 16 -14.11 -2.03 0.87
N ALA A 17 -13.65 -2.74 -0.15
CA ALA A 17 -12.42 -2.40 -0.84
C ALA A 17 -12.52 -1.10 -1.64
N LEU A 18 -13.71 -0.69 -2.08
CA LEU A 18 -13.87 0.54 -2.83
C LEU A 18 -13.42 1.78 -2.02
N PRO A 19 -14.01 2.12 -0.86
CA PRO A 19 -13.53 3.24 -0.05
C PRO A 19 -12.11 3.01 0.48
N TYR A 20 -11.71 1.79 0.73
CA TYR A 20 -10.37 1.45 1.20
C TYR A 20 -9.30 1.66 0.11
N GLY A 21 -9.57 1.26 -1.13
CA GLY A 21 -8.71 1.52 -2.27
C GLY A 21 -8.63 3.01 -2.62
N MET A 22 -9.75 3.75 -2.50
CA MET A 22 -9.74 5.22 -2.65
C MET A 22 -8.84 5.89 -1.60
N TYR A 23 -8.86 5.41 -0.36
CA TYR A 23 -7.95 5.86 0.68
C TYR A 23 -6.47 5.65 0.30
N TRP A 24 -6.13 4.51 -0.30
CA TRP A 24 -4.78 4.22 -0.78
C TRP A 24 -4.38 5.09 -1.98
N ILE A 25 -5.33 5.38 -2.88
CA ILE A 25 -5.10 6.28 -4.01
C ILE A 25 -4.76 7.69 -3.53
N VAL A 26 -5.45 8.19 -2.50
CA VAL A 26 -5.09 9.47 -1.85
C VAL A 26 -3.67 9.43 -1.29
N GLY A 27 -3.29 8.34 -0.62
CA GLY A 27 -1.92 8.14 -0.16
C GLY A 27 -0.89 8.17 -1.30
N MET A 28 -1.17 7.48 -2.41
CA MET A 28 -0.31 7.48 -3.59
C MET A 28 -0.16 8.90 -4.18
N LEU A 29 -1.27 9.63 -4.32
CA LEU A 29 -1.23 11.01 -4.81
C LEU A 29 -0.43 11.93 -3.89
N CYS A 30 -0.54 11.76 -2.57
CA CYS A 30 0.32 12.48 -1.62
C CYS A 30 1.79 12.12 -1.80
N PHE A 31 2.10 10.85 -2.04
CA PHE A 31 3.47 10.38 -2.24
C PHE A 31 4.11 10.97 -3.49
N VAL A 32 3.44 10.90 -4.64
CA VAL A 32 4.01 11.40 -5.91
C VAL A 32 4.17 12.92 -5.93
N ASN A 33 3.34 13.65 -5.17
CA ASN A 33 3.46 15.11 -5.04
C ASN A 33 4.32 15.55 -3.83
N SER A 34 4.90 14.62 -3.08
CA SER A 34 5.66 14.93 -1.87
C SER A 34 7.00 15.63 -2.13
N LEU A 35 7.53 15.52 -3.35
CA LEU A 35 8.76 16.21 -3.77
C LEU A 35 8.57 17.72 -3.81
N GLU A 36 7.41 18.19 -4.27
CA GLU A 36 7.09 19.62 -4.32
C GLU A 36 6.59 20.15 -2.96
N HIS A 37 5.92 19.29 -2.18
CA HIS A 37 5.27 19.66 -0.93
C HIS A 37 5.62 18.68 0.19
N THR A 38 6.61 19.00 1.00
CA THR A 38 7.10 18.15 2.10
C THR A 38 5.99 17.70 3.07
N MET A 39 4.95 18.52 3.28
CA MET A 39 3.82 18.14 4.14
C MET A 39 3.02 16.93 3.60
N LEU A 40 3.02 16.70 2.28
CA LEU A 40 2.35 15.55 1.68
C LEU A 40 3.06 14.23 2.00
N SER A 41 4.38 14.26 2.21
CA SER A 41 5.10 13.05 2.64
C SER A 41 4.62 12.60 4.03
N LEU A 42 4.37 13.53 4.93
CA LEU A 42 3.84 13.22 6.27
C LEU A 42 2.44 12.62 6.19
N VAL A 43 1.57 13.18 5.34
CA VAL A 43 0.23 12.60 5.09
C VAL A 43 0.35 11.19 4.50
N PHE A 44 1.24 10.98 3.53
CA PHE A 44 1.51 9.65 2.98
C PHE A 44 1.92 8.65 4.07
N TYR A 45 2.88 9.00 4.93
CA TYR A 45 3.30 8.11 6.02
C TYR A 45 2.18 7.79 7.01
N LEU A 46 1.31 8.77 7.31
CA LEU A 46 0.12 8.54 8.16
C LEU A 46 -0.87 7.58 7.50
N VAL A 47 -1.16 7.77 6.21
CA VAL A 47 -2.01 6.86 5.43
C VAL A 47 -1.41 5.46 5.41
N PHE A 48 -0.12 5.33 5.11
CA PHE A 48 0.58 4.05 5.07
C PHE A 48 0.56 3.33 6.42
N ALA A 49 0.92 4.02 7.50
CA ALA A 49 0.95 3.46 8.85
C ALA A 49 -0.45 3.07 9.37
N SER A 50 -1.50 3.79 8.97
CA SER A 50 -2.88 3.49 9.38
C SER A 50 -3.55 2.39 8.53
N THR A 51 -2.98 2.01 7.39
CA THR A 51 -3.50 0.96 6.50
C THR A 51 -3.83 -0.35 7.22
N PRO A 52 -2.95 -0.98 8.04
CA PRO A 52 -3.29 -2.22 8.74
C PRO A 52 -4.44 -2.05 9.73
N VAL A 53 -4.49 -0.90 10.40
CA VAL A 53 -5.53 -0.57 11.37
C VAL A 53 -6.89 -0.42 10.68
N MET A 54 -6.94 0.30 9.57
CA MET A 54 -8.16 0.45 8.76
C MET A 54 -8.66 -0.90 8.23
N GLY A 55 -7.75 -1.73 7.71
CA GLY A 55 -8.10 -3.10 7.29
C GLY A 55 -8.69 -3.94 8.41
N TYR A 56 -8.12 -3.88 9.61
CA TYR A 56 -8.65 -4.53 10.80
C TYR A 56 -10.03 -4.00 11.21
N LEU A 57 -10.24 -2.69 11.19
CA LEU A 57 -11.53 -2.07 11.51
C LEU A 57 -12.62 -2.49 10.52
N LEU A 58 -12.31 -2.57 9.23
CA LEU A 58 -13.24 -3.06 8.21
C LEU A 58 -13.57 -4.55 8.40
N LEU A 59 -12.59 -5.37 8.81
CA LEU A 59 -12.82 -6.76 9.17
C LEU A 59 -13.73 -6.88 10.40
N CYS A 60 -13.51 -6.08 11.44
CA CYS A 60 -14.39 -6.02 12.61
C CYS A 60 -15.81 -5.59 12.23
N LYS A 61 -15.96 -4.59 11.38
CA LYS A 61 -17.25 -4.14 10.85
C LYS A 61 -17.96 -5.26 10.09
N PHE A 62 -17.24 -5.98 9.21
CA PHE A 62 -17.78 -7.14 8.51
C PHE A 62 -18.26 -8.23 9.48
N ARG A 63 -17.43 -8.56 10.50
CA ARG A 63 -17.82 -9.53 11.54
C ARG A 63 -19.11 -9.11 12.27
N ASP A 64 -19.18 -7.85 12.69
CA ASP A 64 -20.26 -7.38 13.57
C ASP A 64 -21.55 -7.11 12.79
N SER A 65 -21.47 -6.69 11.52
CA SER A 65 -22.65 -6.34 10.70
C SER A 65 -23.17 -7.48 9.80
N VAL A 66 -22.31 -8.45 9.44
CA VAL A 66 -22.65 -9.49 8.44
C VAL A 66 -22.59 -10.89 9.02
N CYS A 67 -21.79 -11.08 10.07
CA CYS A 67 -21.59 -12.37 10.72
C CYS A 67 -22.22 -12.45 12.11
N ASP A 68 -23.14 -11.53 12.46
CA ASP A 68 -23.81 -11.46 13.77
C ASP A 68 -22.85 -11.49 14.96
N GLY A 69 -21.69 -10.91 14.79
CA GLY A 69 -20.62 -10.84 15.80
C GLY A 69 -19.81 -12.11 16.00
N VAL A 70 -20.12 -13.19 15.26
CA VAL A 70 -19.42 -14.50 15.34
C VAL A 70 -18.72 -14.79 14.02
N MET A 71 -17.40 -14.97 14.07
CA MET A 71 -16.63 -15.20 12.86
C MET A 71 -15.48 -16.18 13.11
N SER A 72 -15.36 -17.18 12.23
CA SER A 72 -14.23 -18.10 12.22
C SER A 72 -12.98 -17.44 11.60
N PHE A 73 -11.79 -17.90 12.00
CA PHE A 73 -10.53 -17.45 11.43
C PHE A 73 -10.51 -17.51 9.89
N GLY A 74 -10.89 -18.66 9.31
CA GLY A 74 -10.87 -18.85 7.85
C GLY A 74 -11.75 -17.85 7.09
N ARG A 75 -12.93 -17.47 7.66
CA ARG A 75 -13.81 -16.47 7.06
C ARG A 75 -13.22 -15.07 7.16
N GLY A 76 -12.63 -14.72 8.31
CA GLY A 76 -11.94 -13.43 8.51
C GLY A 76 -10.74 -13.30 7.61
N TYR A 77 -9.92 -14.36 7.52
CA TYR A 77 -8.74 -14.38 6.67
C TYR A 77 -9.09 -14.23 5.19
N LEU A 78 -10.09 -14.97 4.71
CA LEU A 78 -10.57 -14.83 3.34
C LEU A 78 -11.10 -13.43 3.04
N PHE A 79 -11.89 -12.84 3.95
CA PHE A 79 -12.40 -11.48 3.79
C PHE A 79 -11.24 -10.48 3.68
N SER A 80 -10.26 -10.58 4.57
CA SER A 80 -9.11 -9.66 4.59
C SER A 80 -8.27 -9.77 3.31
N ILE A 81 -7.94 -10.99 2.86
CA ILE A 81 -7.21 -11.20 1.60
C ILE A 81 -7.96 -10.56 0.42
N LEU A 82 -9.26 -10.80 0.31
CA LEU A 82 -10.06 -10.24 -0.77
C LEU A 82 -10.18 -8.71 -0.67
N LEU A 83 -10.28 -8.16 0.55
CA LEU A 83 -10.28 -6.72 0.80
C LEU A 83 -8.98 -6.07 0.27
N TYR A 84 -7.83 -6.60 0.67
CA TYR A 84 -6.52 -6.10 0.23
C TYR A 84 -6.34 -6.28 -1.28
N PHE A 85 -6.74 -7.42 -1.84
CA PHE A 85 -6.65 -7.70 -3.27
C PHE A 85 -7.45 -6.70 -4.11
N TYR A 86 -8.72 -6.45 -3.78
CA TYR A 86 -9.53 -5.49 -4.53
C TYR A 86 -9.06 -4.04 -4.33
N ALA A 87 -8.61 -3.67 -3.14
CA ALA A 87 -8.00 -2.36 -2.91
C ALA A 87 -6.71 -2.17 -3.71
N ALA A 88 -5.87 -3.21 -3.78
CA ALA A 88 -4.64 -3.22 -4.57
C ALA A 88 -4.92 -3.11 -6.07
N LEU A 89 -5.96 -3.77 -6.59
CA LEU A 89 -6.38 -3.60 -7.99
C LEU A 89 -6.76 -2.16 -8.31
N LEU A 90 -7.52 -1.49 -7.44
CA LEU A 90 -7.90 -0.09 -7.61
C LEU A 90 -6.67 0.82 -7.57
N LEU A 91 -5.78 0.63 -6.61
CA LEU A 91 -4.53 1.39 -6.51
C LEU A 91 -3.65 1.18 -7.74
N SER A 92 -3.47 -0.07 -8.18
CA SER A 92 -2.66 -0.41 -9.35
C SER A 92 -3.21 0.22 -10.63
N ALA A 93 -4.53 0.20 -10.82
CA ALA A 93 -5.18 0.87 -11.94
C ALA A 93 -4.96 2.40 -11.90
N ALA A 94 -5.08 3.03 -10.72
CA ALA A 94 -4.81 4.45 -10.55
C ALA A 94 -3.33 4.79 -10.79
N CYS A 95 -2.42 3.94 -10.32
CA CYS A 95 -0.98 4.06 -10.57
C CYS A 95 -0.67 4.01 -12.08
N TYR A 96 -1.25 3.04 -12.79
CA TYR A 96 -1.10 2.97 -14.25
C TYR A 96 -1.57 4.24 -14.94
N VAL A 97 -2.79 4.71 -14.61
CA VAL A 97 -3.36 5.94 -15.21
C VAL A 97 -2.48 7.15 -14.91
N TYR A 98 -1.99 7.27 -13.67
CA TYR A 98 -1.12 8.38 -13.29
C TYR A 98 0.19 8.39 -14.11
N PHE A 99 0.94 7.31 -14.10
CA PHE A 99 2.24 7.22 -14.79
C PHE A 99 2.11 7.22 -16.31
N GLN A 100 0.98 6.75 -16.86
CA GLN A 100 0.76 6.74 -18.32
C GLN A 100 0.37 8.10 -18.89
N PHE A 101 -0.41 8.90 -18.14
CA PHE A 101 -1.08 10.09 -18.69
C PHE A 101 -0.73 11.40 -18.00
N PHE A 102 -0.20 11.37 -16.78
CA PHE A 102 0.01 12.57 -15.97
C PHE A 102 1.46 12.82 -15.59
N ASP A 103 2.24 11.79 -15.32
CA ASP A 103 3.59 11.93 -14.76
C ASP A 103 4.60 12.49 -15.77
N ASN A 104 4.56 12.05 -17.02
CA ASN A 104 5.53 12.41 -18.08
C ASN A 104 7.01 12.33 -17.65
N GLY A 105 7.34 11.43 -16.71
CA GLY A 105 8.69 11.26 -16.16
C GLY A 105 9.05 12.20 -15.00
N ALA A 106 8.17 13.14 -14.65
CA ALA A 106 8.45 14.16 -13.65
C ALA A 106 8.79 13.59 -12.26
N PHE A 107 8.19 12.47 -11.90
CA PHE A 107 8.43 11.82 -10.61
C PHE A 107 9.89 11.35 -10.46
N ILE A 108 10.42 10.62 -11.43
CA ILE A 108 11.81 10.12 -11.39
C ILE A 108 12.79 11.26 -11.57
N ASP A 109 12.51 12.19 -12.50
CA ASP A 109 13.35 13.38 -12.72
C ASP A 109 13.48 14.24 -11.45
N GLY A 110 12.38 14.40 -10.71
CA GLY A 110 12.39 15.12 -9.44
C GLY A 110 13.27 14.46 -8.38
N TYR A 111 13.24 13.12 -8.27
CA TYR A 111 14.16 12.39 -7.39
C TYR A 111 15.62 12.52 -7.82
N LEU A 112 15.92 12.41 -9.11
CA LEU A 112 17.28 12.59 -9.64
C LEU A 112 17.82 13.98 -9.34
N GLN A 113 17.01 15.03 -9.57
CA GLN A 113 17.37 16.40 -9.20
C GLN A 113 17.60 16.57 -7.69
N GLY A 114 16.77 15.94 -6.86
CA GLY A 114 16.93 15.92 -5.41
C GLY A 114 18.26 15.31 -4.97
N LEU A 115 18.69 14.19 -5.61
CA LEU A 115 19.99 13.56 -5.33
C LEU A 115 21.17 14.44 -5.77
N ASP A 116 20.98 15.36 -6.73
CA ASP A 116 21.99 16.28 -7.18
C ASP A 116 22.13 17.55 -6.31
N SER A 117 21.22 17.73 -5.33
CA SER A 117 21.28 18.87 -4.43
C SER A 117 22.56 18.88 -3.58
N PRO A 118 23.11 20.06 -3.25
CA PRO A 118 24.32 20.18 -2.43
C PRO A 118 24.15 19.51 -1.07
N GLU A 119 22.98 19.64 -0.45
CA GLU A 119 22.68 19.11 0.87
C GLU A 119 22.74 17.58 0.89
N VAL A 120 22.17 16.91 -0.12
CA VAL A 120 22.20 15.45 -0.23
C VAL A 120 23.63 14.98 -0.53
N LYS A 121 24.34 15.64 -1.44
CA LYS A 121 25.74 15.32 -1.74
C LYS A 121 26.65 15.45 -0.50
N GLU A 122 26.42 16.47 0.34
CA GLU A 122 27.15 16.63 1.60
C GLU A 122 26.77 15.55 2.61
N ALA A 123 25.50 15.21 2.74
CA ALA A 123 25.05 14.14 3.61
C ALA A 123 25.70 12.79 3.27
N PHE A 124 25.83 12.46 1.98
CA PHE A 124 26.50 11.23 1.53
C PHE A 124 28.02 11.24 1.71
N LYS A 125 28.65 12.42 1.91
CA LYS A 125 30.07 12.54 2.25
C LYS A 125 30.36 12.29 3.73
N MET A 126 29.33 12.33 4.59
CA MET A 126 29.51 12.05 6.02
C MET A 126 30.01 10.62 6.24
N GLU A 127 30.96 10.47 7.18
CA GLU A 127 31.61 9.18 7.45
C GLU A 127 30.59 8.07 7.78
N SER A 128 29.52 8.40 8.50
CA SER A 128 28.44 7.47 8.82
C SER A 128 27.72 6.92 7.57
N MET A 129 27.46 7.75 6.57
CA MET A 129 26.83 7.34 5.31
C MET A 129 27.82 6.57 4.43
N ARG A 130 29.08 6.98 4.36
CA ARG A 130 30.12 6.26 3.63
C ARG A 130 30.32 4.84 4.15
N GLN A 131 30.30 4.64 5.47
CA GLN A 131 30.40 3.30 6.07
C GLN A 131 29.20 2.43 5.79
N LEU A 132 27.97 3.02 5.76
CA LEU A 132 26.74 2.29 5.47
C LEU A 132 26.61 1.89 3.98
N THR A 133 27.24 2.61 3.08
CA THR A 133 27.06 2.46 1.62
C THR A 133 28.34 2.03 0.88
N ASP A 134 29.40 1.66 1.60
CA ASP A 134 30.72 1.36 1.01
C ASP A 134 31.22 2.47 0.05
N GLY A 135 30.79 3.71 0.29
CA GLY A 135 31.16 4.89 -0.49
C GLY A 135 30.48 5.04 -1.86
N LYS A 136 29.56 4.14 -2.23
CA LYS A 136 28.90 4.13 -3.54
C LYS A 136 27.39 4.45 -3.49
N GLY A 137 26.82 4.70 -2.32
CA GLY A 137 25.37 4.77 -2.14
C GLY A 137 24.66 5.81 -3.02
N LEU A 138 25.29 6.96 -3.29
CA LEU A 138 24.68 7.99 -4.15
C LEU A 138 24.63 7.54 -5.62
N ASP A 139 25.74 7.00 -6.13
CA ASP A 139 25.84 6.53 -7.52
C ASP A 139 24.92 5.32 -7.75
N ASP A 140 24.86 4.39 -6.79
CA ASP A 140 23.96 3.25 -6.86
C ASP A 140 22.50 3.68 -6.86
N MET A 141 22.09 4.67 -6.04
CA MET A 141 20.75 5.23 -6.06
C MET A 141 20.40 5.89 -7.39
N LYS A 142 21.34 6.65 -7.98
CA LYS A 142 21.15 7.26 -9.30
C LYS A 142 20.94 6.20 -10.37
N ASN A 143 21.81 5.17 -10.41
CA ASN A 143 21.71 4.08 -11.37
C ASN A 143 20.36 3.35 -11.27
N VAL A 144 19.85 3.14 -10.04
CA VAL A 144 18.52 2.54 -9.82
C VAL A 144 17.43 3.44 -10.39
N LEU A 145 17.45 4.76 -10.10
CA LEU A 145 16.45 5.72 -10.60
C LEU A 145 16.49 5.84 -12.13
N GLU A 146 17.69 5.92 -12.74
CA GLU A 146 17.86 5.92 -14.19
C GLU A 146 17.31 4.65 -14.84
N THR A 147 17.54 3.50 -14.21
CA THR A 147 16.95 2.22 -14.65
C THR A 147 15.42 2.29 -14.56
N MET A 148 14.88 2.89 -13.50
CA MET A 148 13.44 3.07 -13.33
C MET A 148 12.82 3.94 -14.42
N GLN A 149 13.51 4.95 -14.97
CA GLN A 149 12.99 5.76 -16.08
C GLN A 149 12.62 4.91 -17.32
N SER A 150 13.33 3.81 -17.53
CA SER A 150 13.08 2.88 -18.65
C SER A 150 11.91 1.93 -18.40
N VAL A 151 11.39 1.87 -17.18
CA VAL A 151 10.32 0.93 -16.80
C VAL A 151 8.96 1.44 -17.30
N SER A 152 8.19 0.55 -17.93
CA SER A 152 6.86 0.91 -18.43
C SER A 152 5.86 1.17 -17.29
N PRO A 153 4.87 2.07 -17.49
CA PRO A 153 3.80 2.31 -16.51
C PRO A 153 3.02 1.05 -16.10
N VAL A 154 2.86 0.10 -17.03
CA VAL A 154 2.25 -1.21 -16.73
C VAL A 154 3.08 -2.00 -15.73
N THR A 155 4.40 -1.97 -15.86
CA THR A 155 5.31 -2.67 -14.94
C THR A 155 5.26 -2.07 -13.54
N TYR A 156 5.20 -0.73 -13.41
CA TYR A 156 4.97 -0.07 -12.11
C TYR A 156 3.68 -0.55 -11.45
N ALA A 157 2.59 -0.53 -12.22
CA ALA A 157 1.28 -0.95 -11.73
C ALA A 157 1.27 -2.43 -11.31
N ALA A 158 1.90 -3.31 -12.10
CA ALA A 158 1.99 -4.74 -11.80
C ALA A 158 2.83 -4.99 -10.54
N ASN A 159 4.00 -4.37 -10.41
CA ASN A 159 4.84 -4.50 -9.23
C ASN A 159 4.12 -3.99 -7.96
N LEU A 160 3.40 -2.88 -8.07
CA LEU A 160 2.62 -2.35 -6.97
C LEU A 160 1.49 -3.31 -6.56
N LEU A 161 0.82 -3.94 -7.53
CA LEU A 161 -0.19 -4.97 -7.28
C LEU A 161 0.42 -6.16 -6.55
N ASP A 162 1.52 -6.70 -7.04
CA ASP A 162 2.18 -7.89 -6.47
C ASP A 162 2.64 -7.64 -5.02
N ILE A 163 3.29 -6.51 -4.77
CA ILE A 163 3.72 -6.12 -3.41
C ILE A 163 2.51 -6.01 -2.47
N ASN A 164 1.43 -5.38 -2.91
CA ASN A 164 0.24 -5.21 -2.06
C ASN A 164 -0.51 -6.52 -1.83
N ILE A 165 -0.56 -7.44 -2.81
CA ILE A 165 -1.11 -8.79 -2.60
C ILE A 165 -0.28 -9.51 -1.53
N PHE A 166 1.04 -9.49 -1.64
CA PHE A 166 1.93 -10.15 -0.69
C PHE A 166 1.80 -9.57 0.72
N LEU A 167 1.81 -8.24 0.85
CA LEU A 167 1.58 -7.56 2.13
C LEU A 167 0.18 -7.86 2.69
N GLY A 168 -0.83 -7.90 1.83
CA GLY A 168 -2.19 -8.26 2.22
C GLY A 168 -2.30 -9.66 2.80
N LEU A 169 -1.60 -10.65 2.24
CA LEU A 169 -1.53 -12.01 2.77
C LEU A 169 -0.92 -12.01 4.19
N ILE A 170 0.18 -11.28 4.40
CA ILE A 170 0.87 -11.20 5.69
C ILE A 170 0.00 -10.48 6.72
N LEU A 171 -0.54 -9.30 6.39
CA LEU A 171 -1.33 -8.47 7.32
C LEU A 171 -2.68 -9.11 7.67
N SER A 172 -3.24 -9.91 6.78
CA SER A 172 -4.51 -10.62 7.01
C SER A 172 -4.40 -11.68 8.13
N LEU A 173 -3.23 -12.25 8.36
CA LEU A 173 -3.03 -13.27 9.41
C LEU A 173 -3.30 -12.71 10.81
N PRO A 174 -2.54 -11.72 11.32
CA PRO A 174 -2.74 -11.18 12.66
C PRO A 174 -4.13 -10.51 12.78
N ALA A 175 -4.58 -9.78 11.74
CA ALA A 175 -5.89 -9.15 11.76
C ALA A 175 -7.02 -10.17 11.98
N SER A 176 -6.95 -11.30 11.27
CA SER A 176 -7.97 -12.36 11.39
C SER A 176 -7.91 -13.09 12.72
N LEU A 177 -6.72 -13.32 13.27
CA LEU A 177 -6.56 -13.92 14.59
C LEU A 177 -7.19 -13.06 15.69
N LEU A 178 -6.97 -11.74 15.63
CA LEU A 178 -7.54 -10.78 16.59
C LEU A 178 -9.05 -10.61 16.43
N ALA A 179 -9.58 -10.80 15.21
CA ALA A 179 -11.00 -10.61 14.92
C ALA A 179 -11.86 -11.84 15.22
N VAL A 180 -11.28 -13.04 15.42
CA VAL A 180 -12.03 -14.28 15.72
C VAL A 180 -12.89 -14.11 16.96
N ARG A 181 -14.15 -14.49 16.84
CA ARG A 181 -15.09 -14.67 17.96
C ARG A 181 -15.93 -15.92 17.75
N ARG A 182 -15.97 -16.79 18.76
CA ARG A 182 -16.70 -18.05 18.74
C ARG A 182 -18.11 -17.94 19.34
N THR A 183 -18.34 -16.92 20.18
CA THR A 183 -19.62 -16.64 20.83
C THR A 183 -20.00 -15.18 20.61
N ALA A 184 -21.31 -14.92 20.40
CA ALA A 184 -21.82 -13.56 20.32
C ALA A 184 -21.60 -12.84 21.67
N LYS A 185 -21.29 -11.53 21.63
CA LYS A 185 -21.35 -10.72 22.84
C LYS A 185 -22.79 -10.73 23.37
N SER A 186 -22.99 -11.13 24.61
CA SER A 186 -24.24 -10.83 25.31
C SER A 186 -24.47 -9.32 25.25
N LYS A 187 -25.62 -8.93 24.69
CA LYS A 187 -26.06 -7.52 24.70
C LYS A 187 -26.46 -7.12 26.09
#